data_eb8ce81001887ec649b3bd05d9512814
#
_entry.id   eb8ce81001887ec649b3bd05d9512814
#
_cell.length_a   1.000
_cell.length_b   1.000
_cell.length_c   1.000
_cell.angle_alpha   90.00
_cell.angle_beta   90.00
_cell.angle_gamma   90.00
#
_symmetry.space_group_name_H-M   'P 1'
#
loop_
_entity.id
_entity.type
_entity.pdbx_description
1 polymer ?
#
loop_
_entity_poly.entity_id
_entity_poly.type
_entity_poly.pdbx_seq_one_letter_code
_entity_poly.pdbx_strand_id
1 'polypeptide(L)'
;KVGDVCKYAESGEVDIAMVYTSDVYRMGGVAICSVVPNDTHKAITYPGAVCTDSKSAETAQAFLEWCMTDEDANQIWEKWGFELAQN
;
A
#
# COMPACT_ATOMS: atom_id res chain seq x y z
N LYS A 1 -2.20 -14.60 -6.88
CA LYS A 1 -2.17 -13.15 -6.59
C LYS A 1 -2.75 -12.87 -5.22
N VAL A 2 -2.31 -11.81 -4.58
CA VAL A 2 -2.78 -11.43 -3.23
C VAL A 2 -4.28 -11.22 -3.20
N GLY A 3 -4.86 -10.63 -4.23
CA GLY A 3 -6.31 -10.44 -4.31
C GLY A 3 -7.09 -11.75 -4.27
N ASP A 4 -6.56 -12.80 -4.89
CA ASP A 4 -7.18 -14.13 -4.83
C ASP A 4 -7.06 -14.72 -3.42
N VAL A 5 -5.97 -14.48 -2.74
CA VAL A 5 -5.74 -14.95 -1.36
C VAL A 5 -6.78 -14.33 -0.42
N CYS A 6 -7.05 -13.02 -0.56
CA CYS A 6 -8.11 -12.35 0.19
C CYS A 6 -9.48 -12.99 -0.06
N LYS A 7 -9.77 -13.33 -1.31
CA LYS A 7 -11.06 -13.97 -1.67
C LYS A 7 -11.22 -15.33 -1.03
N TYR A 8 -10.16 -16.10 -0.92
CA TYR A 8 -10.22 -17.41 -0.25
C TYR A 8 -10.56 -17.26 1.23
N ALA A 9 -10.01 -16.25 1.90
CA ALA A 9 -10.36 -15.97 3.29
C ALA A 9 -11.80 -15.48 3.43
N GLU A 10 -12.24 -14.58 2.54
CA GLU A 10 -13.60 -14.04 2.57
C GLU A 10 -14.64 -15.13 2.34
N SER A 11 -14.38 -16.06 1.43
CA SER A 11 -15.31 -17.16 1.12
C SER A 11 -15.32 -18.28 2.15
N GLY A 12 -14.37 -18.29 3.07
CA GLY A 12 -14.24 -19.33 4.08
C GLY A 12 -13.53 -20.58 3.60
N GLU A 13 -12.91 -20.54 2.42
CA GLU A 13 -12.13 -21.68 1.91
C GLU A 13 -10.86 -21.89 2.70
N VAL A 14 -10.36 -20.84 3.36
CA VAL A 14 -9.24 -20.93 4.31
C VAL A 14 -9.63 -20.19 5.58
N ASP A 15 -9.04 -20.58 6.70
CA ASP A 15 -9.31 -19.95 7.99
C ASP A 15 -8.57 -18.63 8.17
N ILE A 16 -7.32 -18.56 7.70
CA ILE A 16 -6.50 -17.35 7.72
C ILE A 16 -5.74 -17.23 6.42
N ALA A 17 -5.37 -15.99 6.09
CA ALA A 17 -4.59 -15.67 4.89
C ALA A 17 -3.56 -14.60 5.23
N MET A 18 -2.41 -14.65 4.56
CA MET A 18 -1.38 -13.62 4.69
C MET A 18 -1.48 -12.68 3.49
N VAL A 19 -1.80 -11.43 3.76
CA VAL A 19 -2.03 -10.41 2.73
C VAL A 19 -1.45 -9.09 3.20
N TYR A 20 -1.47 -8.07 2.36
CA TYR A 20 -1.09 -6.71 2.76
C TYR A 20 -2.28 -6.02 3.43
N THR A 21 -2.02 -5.14 4.38
CA THR A 21 -3.08 -4.36 5.03
C THR A 21 -3.88 -3.55 4.02
N SER A 22 -3.22 -3.02 2.99
CA SER A 22 -3.87 -2.29 1.91
C SER A 22 -4.90 -3.12 1.15
N ASP A 23 -4.66 -4.42 1.01
CA ASP A 23 -5.61 -5.32 0.35
C ASP A 23 -6.89 -5.47 1.17
N VAL A 24 -6.76 -5.56 2.48
CA VAL A 24 -7.92 -5.65 3.38
C VAL A 24 -8.75 -4.37 3.29
N TYR A 25 -8.10 -3.21 3.30
CA TYR A 25 -8.81 -1.93 3.22
C TYR A 25 -9.49 -1.73 1.86
N ARG A 26 -8.87 -2.22 0.79
CA ARG A 26 -9.40 -2.10 -0.56
C ARG A 26 -10.54 -3.06 -0.85
N MET A 27 -10.39 -4.31 -0.43
CA MET A 27 -11.33 -5.37 -0.78
C MET A 27 -12.45 -5.56 0.24
N GLY A 28 -12.14 -5.41 1.52
CA GLY A 28 -13.11 -5.68 2.58
C GLY A 28 -13.41 -7.16 2.74
N GLY A 29 -14.43 -7.47 3.50
CA GLY A 29 -14.92 -8.85 3.67
C GLY A 29 -14.10 -9.72 4.60
N VAL A 30 -12.97 -9.24 5.10
CA VAL A 30 -12.10 -9.94 6.06
C VAL A 30 -11.67 -8.98 7.16
N ALA A 31 -11.24 -9.53 8.29
CA ALA A 31 -10.73 -8.75 9.41
C ALA A 31 -9.26 -9.02 9.63
N ILE A 32 -8.51 -8.00 10.02
CA ILE A 32 -7.11 -8.16 10.40
C ILE A 32 -7.05 -8.72 11.82
N CYS A 33 -6.56 -9.93 11.98
CA CYS A 33 -6.39 -10.53 13.30
C CYS A 33 -5.01 -10.24 13.92
N SER A 34 -4.01 -9.98 13.08
CA SER A 34 -2.66 -9.65 13.54
C SER A 34 -1.88 -9.02 12.41
N VAL A 35 -0.93 -8.17 12.76
CA VAL A 35 0.01 -7.57 11.79
C VAL A 35 1.41 -8.14 12.08
N VAL A 36 2.06 -8.66 11.03
CA VAL A 36 3.41 -9.18 11.16
C VAL A 36 4.37 -8.04 11.53
N PRO A 37 5.16 -8.17 12.61
CA PRO A 37 6.05 -7.09 13.03
C PRO A 37 7.06 -6.72 11.95
N ASN A 38 7.32 -5.41 11.81
CA ASN A 38 8.19 -4.88 10.76
C ASN A 38 9.63 -5.38 10.85
N ASP A 39 10.09 -5.76 12.03
CA ASP A 39 11.46 -6.26 12.24
C ASP A 39 11.64 -7.74 11.88
N THR A 40 10.58 -8.41 11.46
CA THR A 40 10.61 -9.84 11.12
C THR A 40 10.68 -10.11 9.63
N HIS A 41 10.64 -9.08 8.81
CA HIS A 41 10.69 -9.21 7.35
C HIS A 41 11.40 -8.01 6.75
N LYS A 42 11.76 -8.14 5.46
CA LYS A 42 12.36 -7.05 4.70
C LYS A 42 11.33 -5.93 4.52
N ALA A 43 11.78 -4.69 4.57
CA ALA A 43 10.88 -3.54 4.37
C ALA A 43 10.16 -3.65 3.02
N ILE A 44 8.84 -3.43 3.04
CA ILE A 44 8.02 -3.44 1.84
C ILE A 44 7.83 -2.00 1.42
N THR A 45 8.50 -1.61 0.32
CA THR A 45 8.44 -0.24 -0.17
C THR A 45 7.96 -0.18 -1.61
N TYR A 46 7.29 0.91 -1.95
CA TYR A 46 6.78 1.18 -3.29
C TYR A 46 7.41 2.48 -3.78
N PRO A 47 8.51 2.40 -4.54
CA PRO A 47 9.16 3.61 -5.03
C PRO A 47 8.45 4.19 -6.25
N GLY A 48 8.42 5.51 -6.33
CA GLY A 48 7.97 6.22 -7.52
C GLY A 48 9.12 6.98 -8.15
N ALA A 49 9.07 7.18 -9.44
CA ALA A 49 10.10 7.93 -10.17
C ALA A 49 9.53 8.57 -11.43
N VAL A 50 10.16 9.66 -11.84
CA VAL A 50 9.84 10.30 -13.13
C VAL A 50 10.65 9.60 -14.21
N CYS A 51 10.00 9.26 -15.34
CA CYS A 51 10.68 8.66 -16.47
C CYS A 51 11.64 9.67 -17.12
N THR A 52 12.81 9.20 -17.55
CA THR A 52 13.86 10.07 -18.10
C THR A 52 13.43 10.79 -19.38
N ASP A 53 12.57 10.18 -20.18
CA ASP A 53 12.06 10.76 -21.43
C ASP A 53 10.66 11.35 -21.30
N SER A 54 10.22 11.62 -20.08
CA SER A 54 8.92 12.27 -19.84
C SER A 54 8.89 13.66 -20.46
N LYS A 55 7.81 13.99 -21.14
CA LYS A 55 7.56 15.33 -21.67
C LYS A 55 6.90 16.26 -20.65
N SER A 56 6.57 15.73 -19.47
CA SER A 56 5.95 16.47 -18.38
C SER A 56 6.70 16.26 -17.07
N ALA A 57 8.05 16.24 -17.15
CA ALA A 57 8.90 15.88 -15.99
C ALA A 57 8.68 16.79 -14.79
N GLU A 58 8.52 18.09 -14.98
CA GLU A 58 8.31 19.03 -13.88
C GLU A 58 6.97 18.77 -13.17
N THR A 59 5.92 18.53 -13.94
CA THR A 59 4.60 18.22 -13.39
C THR A 59 4.61 16.88 -12.67
N ALA A 60 5.27 15.87 -13.24
CA ALA A 60 5.39 14.57 -12.62
C ALA A 60 6.18 14.65 -11.31
N GLN A 61 7.27 15.40 -11.29
CA GLN A 61 8.07 15.60 -10.07
C GLN A 61 7.26 16.30 -8.99
N ALA A 62 6.50 17.34 -9.37
CA ALA A 62 5.64 18.06 -8.44
C ALA A 62 4.57 17.14 -7.84
N PHE A 63 4.02 16.24 -8.64
CA PHE A 63 3.05 15.26 -8.15
C PHE A 63 3.69 14.30 -7.13
N LEU A 64 4.88 13.78 -7.43
CA LEU A 64 5.57 12.90 -6.49
C LEU A 64 5.91 13.61 -5.18
N GLU A 65 6.34 14.86 -5.25
CA GLU A 65 6.60 15.66 -4.06
C GLU A 65 5.32 15.87 -3.25
N TRP A 66 4.21 16.18 -3.91
CA TRP A 66 2.91 16.29 -3.25
C TRP A 66 2.53 14.99 -2.54
N CYS A 67 2.73 13.84 -3.20
CA CYS A 67 2.45 12.53 -2.62
C CYS A 67 3.23 12.30 -1.33
N MET A 68 4.44 12.84 -1.24
CA MET A 68 5.35 12.60 -0.12
C MET A 68 5.25 13.65 0.98
N THR A 69 4.77 14.85 0.69
CA THR A 69 4.88 15.98 1.63
C THR A 69 3.56 16.61 2.01
N ASP A 70 2.52 16.44 1.22
CA ASP A 70 1.23 17.09 1.47
C ASP A 70 0.41 16.33 2.50
N GLU A 71 -0.24 17.08 3.40
CA GLU A 71 -1.04 16.48 4.47
C GLU A 71 -2.25 15.71 3.94
N ASP A 72 -2.91 16.23 2.91
CA ASP A 72 -4.06 15.56 2.31
C ASP A 72 -3.62 14.25 1.66
N ALA A 73 -2.47 14.24 1.00
CA ALA A 73 -1.91 13.02 0.43
C ALA A 73 -1.60 12.00 1.53
N ASN A 74 -1.03 12.45 2.64
CA ASN A 74 -0.73 11.56 3.77
C ASN A 74 -2.00 10.92 4.33
N GLN A 75 -3.08 11.67 4.47
CA GLN A 75 -4.37 11.15 4.91
C GLN A 75 -4.91 10.08 3.96
N ILE A 76 -4.72 10.26 2.65
CA ILE A 76 -5.12 9.28 1.65
C ILE A 76 -4.30 7.99 1.82
N TRP A 77 -2.98 8.11 1.99
CA TRP A 77 -2.14 6.95 2.23
C TRP A 77 -2.60 6.16 3.46
N GLU A 78 -2.83 6.84 4.57
CA GLU A 78 -3.28 6.21 5.81
C GLU A 78 -4.63 5.51 5.64
N LYS A 79 -5.55 6.16 4.95
CA LYS A 79 -6.88 5.60 4.68
C LYS A 79 -6.80 4.24 4.00
N TRP A 80 -5.84 4.06 3.11
CA TRP A 80 -5.69 2.82 2.34
C TRP A 80 -4.63 1.87 2.90
N GLY A 81 -4.12 2.13 4.10
CA GLY A 81 -3.22 1.23 4.79
C GLY A 81 -1.75 1.39 4.42
N PHE A 82 -1.37 2.54 3.88
CA PHE A 82 0.01 2.86 3.54
C PHE A 82 0.57 3.91 4.50
N GLU A 83 1.87 3.97 4.58
CA GLU A 83 2.56 5.03 5.29
C GLU A 83 3.78 5.49 4.49
N LEU A 84 4.24 6.70 4.74
CA LEU A 84 5.39 7.26 4.04
C LEU A 84 6.66 6.53 4.47
N ALA A 85 7.53 6.22 3.48
CA ALA A 85 8.80 5.59 3.78
C ALA A 85 9.70 6.55 4.56
N GLN A 86 10.36 6.01 5.57
CA GLN A 86 11.36 6.75 6.36
C GLN A 86 12.71 6.61 5.67
N ASN A 87 13.38 7.73 5.47
CA ASN A 87 14.75 7.74 4.92
C ASN A 87 15.77 7.89 6.05
#